data_57e02ea1530ff3e3ff7ae789c05fa94a
#
_entry.id   57e02ea1530ff3e3ff7ae789c05fa94a
#
_cell.length_a   1.000
_cell.length_b   1.000
_cell.length_c   1.000
_cell.angle_alpha   90.00
_cell.angle_beta   90.00
_cell.angle_gamma   90.00
#
_symmetry.space_group_name_H-M   'P 1'
#
loop_
_entity.id
_entity.type
_entity.pdbx_description
1 polymer ?
#
loop_
_entity_poly.entity_id
_entity_poly.type
_entity_poly.pdbx_seq_one_letter_code
_entity_poly.pdbx_strand_id
1 'polypeptide(L)'
;MLEAVALTSGWLLIGMTAVTCFDVLARKTGIPAPLTKLQELEWHFHAALFSLWMGYGYTINANPRVDSFTENMTFRGKAWVELVGCLFFALPYCALVAYHSLDFVASSYALAEQSDSTVGLRFRWLIKGIYAAGLWLVVLGILSVLARVIVFLFGGRSEEEVNLQIGHTEAEV
;
A
#
# COMPACT_ATOMS: atom_id res chain seq x y z
N MET A 1 1.15 -2.13 -14.57
CA MET A 1 -0.01 -2.65 -13.80
C MET A 1 -0.12 -1.97 -12.44
N LEU A 2 0.88 -2.06 -11.55
CA LEU A 2 0.85 -1.41 -10.21
C LEU A 2 0.55 0.08 -10.29
N GLU A 3 1.21 0.81 -11.18
CA GLU A 3 0.98 2.23 -11.43
C GLU A 3 -0.47 2.51 -11.84
N ALA A 4 -1.03 1.74 -12.77
CA ALA A 4 -2.41 1.93 -13.21
C ALA A 4 -3.41 1.73 -12.06
N VAL A 5 -3.19 0.72 -11.20
CA VAL A 5 -4.03 0.51 -10.00
C VAL A 5 -3.89 1.68 -9.03
N ALA A 6 -2.67 2.16 -8.79
CA ALA A 6 -2.44 3.31 -7.91
C ALA A 6 -3.11 4.58 -8.43
N LEU A 7 -2.92 4.91 -9.72
CA LEU A 7 -3.53 6.10 -10.34
C LEU A 7 -5.07 6.04 -10.33
N THR A 8 -5.65 4.88 -10.66
CA THR A 8 -7.11 4.74 -10.63
C THR A 8 -7.67 4.79 -9.22
N SER A 9 -6.99 4.17 -8.24
CA SER A 9 -7.40 4.25 -6.85
C SER A 9 -7.21 5.64 -6.23
N GLY A 10 -6.37 6.49 -6.81
CA GLY A 10 -6.20 7.89 -6.40
C GLY A 10 -7.50 8.70 -6.40
N TRP A 11 -8.47 8.36 -7.26
CA TRP A 11 -9.79 8.98 -7.26
C TRP A 11 -10.58 8.75 -5.97
N LEU A 12 -10.26 7.68 -5.22
CA LEU A 12 -10.84 7.44 -3.90
C LEU A 12 -10.51 8.57 -2.90
N LEU A 13 -9.39 9.27 -3.08
CA LEU A 13 -9.03 10.43 -2.27
C LEU A 13 -10.07 11.55 -2.40
N ILE A 14 -10.56 11.81 -3.60
CA ILE A 14 -11.60 12.81 -3.83
C ILE A 14 -12.89 12.40 -3.14
N GLY A 15 -13.28 11.12 -3.32
CA GLY A 15 -14.47 10.56 -2.63
C GLY A 15 -14.34 10.65 -1.10
N MET A 16 -13.18 10.27 -0.56
CA MET A 16 -12.89 10.36 0.87
C MET A 16 -13.00 11.80 1.36
N THR A 17 -12.35 12.74 0.68
CA THR A 17 -12.38 14.17 1.04
C THR A 17 -13.80 14.73 1.04
N ALA A 18 -14.59 14.40 0.03
CA ALA A 18 -15.99 14.84 -0.06
C ALA A 18 -16.84 14.30 1.11
N VAL A 19 -16.68 13.01 1.45
CA VAL A 19 -17.39 12.39 2.58
C VAL A 19 -16.97 13.02 3.91
N THR A 20 -15.67 13.22 4.13
CA THR A 20 -15.14 13.84 5.35
C THR A 20 -15.63 15.29 5.50
N CYS A 21 -15.59 16.09 4.43
CA CYS A 21 -16.11 17.44 4.45
C CYS A 21 -17.60 17.46 4.80
N PHE A 22 -18.37 16.56 4.21
CA PHE A 22 -19.81 16.48 4.48
C PHE A 22 -20.08 16.02 5.93
N ASP A 23 -19.36 15.02 6.45
CA ASP A 23 -19.50 14.55 7.84
C ASP A 23 -19.23 15.68 8.84
N VAL A 24 -18.14 16.42 8.65
CA VAL A 24 -17.76 17.56 9.50
C VAL A 24 -18.82 18.67 9.46
N LEU A 25 -19.31 19.01 8.27
CA LEU A 25 -20.37 20.01 8.11
C LEU A 25 -21.67 19.57 8.76
N ALA A 26 -22.11 18.32 8.56
CA ALA A 26 -23.33 17.79 9.15
C ALA A 26 -23.27 17.81 10.67
N ARG A 27 -22.14 17.45 11.27
CA ARG A 27 -21.93 17.52 12.73
C ARG A 27 -22.00 18.95 13.25
N LYS A 28 -21.43 19.93 12.54
CA LYS A 28 -21.41 21.33 12.98
C LYS A 28 -22.76 22.04 12.80
N THR A 29 -23.47 21.73 11.73
CA THR A 29 -24.74 22.41 11.39
C THR A 29 -25.98 21.71 11.94
N GLY A 30 -25.83 20.50 12.51
CA GLY A 30 -26.96 19.70 13.00
C GLY A 30 -27.83 19.13 11.90
N ILE A 31 -27.34 19.06 10.66
CA ILE A 31 -28.04 18.41 9.55
C ILE A 31 -28.23 16.91 9.88
N PRO A 32 -29.46 16.37 9.78
CA PRO A 32 -29.70 14.96 10.02
C PRO A 32 -28.99 14.11 8.95
N ALA A 33 -27.95 13.40 9.34
CA ALA A 33 -27.17 12.53 8.47
C ALA A 33 -26.77 11.23 9.20
N PRO A 34 -26.54 10.14 8.48
CA PRO A 34 -26.11 8.87 9.07
C PRO A 34 -24.61 8.93 9.43
N LEU A 35 -24.26 9.73 10.44
CA LEU A 35 -22.89 10.08 10.81
C LEU A 35 -21.97 8.87 11.04
N THR A 36 -22.49 7.80 11.67
CA THR A 36 -21.72 6.56 11.87
C THR A 36 -21.34 5.90 10.55
N LYS A 37 -22.27 5.86 9.58
CA LYS A 37 -21.99 5.28 8.27
C LYS A 37 -20.99 6.13 7.47
N LEU A 38 -21.08 7.45 7.58
CA LEU A 38 -20.12 8.37 6.93
C LEU A 38 -18.73 8.16 7.49
N GLN A 39 -18.58 8.11 8.81
CA GLN A 39 -17.30 7.85 9.46
C GLN A 39 -16.70 6.48 9.07
N GLU A 40 -17.54 5.44 9.02
CA GLU A 40 -17.07 4.12 8.56
C GLU A 40 -16.68 4.14 7.08
N LEU A 41 -17.39 4.89 6.24
CA LEU A 41 -17.08 5.04 4.82
C LEU A 41 -15.73 5.76 4.61
N GLU A 42 -15.41 6.77 5.43
CA GLU A 42 -14.10 7.43 5.43
C GLU A 42 -12.98 6.42 5.66
N TRP A 43 -13.12 5.55 6.66
CA TRP A 43 -12.13 4.51 6.95
C TRP A 43 -12.01 3.50 5.82
N HIS A 44 -13.13 3.15 5.16
CA HIS A 44 -13.11 2.24 4.02
C HIS A 44 -12.36 2.85 2.83
N PHE A 45 -12.61 4.12 2.50
CA PHE A 45 -11.87 4.82 1.46
C PHE A 45 -10.38 4.94 1.79
N HIS A 46 -10.06 5.29 3.05
CA HIS A 46 -8.67 5.40 3.50
C HIS A 46 -7.94 4.05 3.39
N ALA A 47 -8.55 2.98 3.91
CA ALA A 47 -7.97 1.64 3.87
C ALA A 47 -7.78 1.15 2.42
N ALA A 48 -8.76 1.38 1.55
CA ALA A 48 -8.68 1.01 0.14
C ALA A 48 -7.58 1.79 -0.58
N LEU A 49 -7.56 3.12 -0.43
CA LEU A 49 -6.55 3.99 -1.04
C LEU A 49 -5.15 3.56 -0.62
N PHE A 50 -4.91 3.47 0.69
CA PHE A 50 -3.60 3.15 1.25
C PHE A 50 -3.11 1.78 0.81
N SER A 51 -3.93 0.74 0.90
CA SER A 51 -3.55 -0.62 0.55
C SER A 51 -3.22 -0.77 -0.94
N LEU A 52 -3.99 -0.13 -1.83
CA LEU A 52 -3.77 -0.19 -3.27
C LEU A 52 -2.56 0.63 -3.74
N TRP A 53 -2.16 1.67 -2.99
CA TRP A 53 -1.00 2.51 -3.30
C TRP A 53 0.33 1.92 -2.82
N MET A 54 0.31 1.15 -1.74
CA MET A 54 1.53 0.69 -1.05
C MET A 54 2.46 -0.10 -1.99
N GLY A 55 1.92 -0.98 -2.83
CA GLY A 55 2.71 -1.79 -3.77
C GLY A 55 3.42 -0.95 -4.84
N TYR A 56 2.76 0.08 -5.37
CA TYR A 56 3.36 1.01 -6.32
C TYR A 56 4.40 1.91 -5.63
N GLY A 57 4.05 2.47 -4.47
CA GLY A 57 4.95 3.30 -3.67
C GLY A 57 6.30 2.62 -3.40
N TYR A 58 6.28 1.30 -3.17
CA TYR A 58 7.51 0.53 -3.00
C TYR A 58 8.37 0.53 -4.28
N THR A 59 7.76 0.40 -5.45
CA THR A 59 8.50 0.34 -6.75
C THR A 59 9.14 1.66 -7.17
N ILE A 60 8.63 2.78 -6.67
CA ILE A 60 9.14 4.15 -6.96
C ILE A 60 9.92 4.75 -5.78
N ASN A 61 10.30 3.92 -4.81
CA ASN A 61 11.06 4.35 -3.62
C ASN A 61 10.38 5.49 -2.81
N ALA A 62 9.04 5.54 -2.81
CA ALA A 62 8.28 6.59 -2.11
C ALA A 62 8.19 6.38 -0.59
N ASN A 63 8.60 5.21 -0.08
CA ASN A 63 8.54 4.91 1.33
C ASN A 63 9.68 5.58 2.09
N PRO A 64 9.42 6.19 3.28
CA PRO A 64 10.48 6.73 4.13
C PRO A 64 11.50 5.64 4.47
N ARG A 65 12.77 5.95 4.31
CA ARG A 65 13.89 5.05 4.64
C ARG A 65 14.81 5.68 5.67
N VAL A 66 15.43 4.85 6.49
CA VAL A 66 16.48 5.28 7.40
C VAL A 66 17.83 5.06 6.69
N ASP A 67 18.31 6.09 6.02
CA ASP A 67 19.51 6.01 5.18
C ASP A 67 20.84 6.22 5.92
N SER A 68 20.78 6.46 7.25
CA SER A 68 21.98 6.78 8.07
C SER A 68 23.15 5.80 7.91
N PHE A 69 22.88 4.54 7.58
CA PHE A 69 23.93 3.54 7.34
C PHE A 69 24.28 3.36 5.87
N THR A 70 23.40 3.75 4.96
CA THR A 70 23.56 3.52 3.52
C THR A 70 23.92 4.77 2.75
N GLU A 71 23.86 5.95 3.36
CA GLU A 71 24.11 7.25 2.73
C GLU A 71 25.46 7.28 1.99
N ASN A 72 26.53 6.84 2.66
CA ASN A 72 27.88 6.83 2.12
C ASN A 72 28.23 5.57 1.27
N MET A 73 27.27 4.68 1.01
CA MET A 73 27.51 3.47 0.22
C MET A 73 27.39 3.78 -1.27
N THR A 74 28.22 3.08 -2.07
CA THR A 74 28.06 3.08 -3.53
C THR A 74 26.68 2.53 -3.91
N PHE A 75 26.14 2.94 -5.06
CA PHE A 75 24.82 2.45 -5.53
C PHE A 75 24.77 0.91 -5.58
N ARG A 76 25.86 0.28 -6.00
CA ARG A 76 25.97 -1.20 -5.98
C ARG A 76 25.92 -1.79 -4.57
N GLY A 77 26.48 -1.09 -3.58
CA GLY A 77 26.36 -1.46 -2.16
C GLY A 77 24.92 -1.36 -1.67
N LYS A 78 24.23 -0.25 -2.00
CA LYS A 78 22.80 -0.08 -1.71
C LYS A 78 21.96 -1.19 -2.36
N ALA A 79 22.27 -1.59 -3.60
CA ALA A 79 21.59 -2.68 -4.29
C ALA A 79 21.78 -4.05 -3.59
N TRP A 80 22.94 -4.33 -3.01
CA TRP A 80 23.16 -5.52 -2.21
C TRP A 80 22.35 -5.52 -0.91
N VAL A 81 22.29 -4.38 -0.22
CA VAL A 81 21.45 -4.22 0.99
C VAL A 81 19.97 -4.44 0.63
N GLU A 82 19.51 -3.86 -0.48
CA GLU A 82 18.12 -4.05 -0.96
C GLU A 82 17.84 -5.51 -1.31
N LEU A 83 18.76 -6.19 -1.98
CA LEU A 83 18.64 -7.62 -2.31
C LEU A 83 18.42 -8.47 -1.06
N VAL A 84 19.28 -8.30 -0.05
CA VAL A 84 19.23 -9.05 1.19
C VAL A 84 17.95 -8.69 1.97
N GLY A 85 17.65 -7.40 2.08
CA GLY A 85 16.45 -6.90 2.77
C GLY A 85 15.16 -7.43 2.13
N CYS A 86 15.04 -7.37 0.81
CA CYS A 86 13.89 -7.90 0.10
C CYS A 86 13.74 -9.42 0.24
N LEU A 87 14.85 -10.16 0.07
CA LEU A 87 14.80 -11.62 0.02
C LEU A 87 14.53 -12.26 1.39
N PHE A 88 15.16 -11.74 2.44
CA PHE A 88 15.11 -12.37 3.76
C PHE A 88 14.10 -11.74 4.72
N PHE A 89 13.71 -10.49 4.51
CA PHE A 89 12.79 -9.79 5.40
C PHE A 89 11.49 -9.38 4.71
N ALA A 90 11.55 -8.54 3.69
CA ALA A 90 10.35 -7.96 3.10
C ALA A 90 9.46 -9.01 2.43
N LEU A 91 10.02 -9.85 1.57
CA LEU A 91 9.26 -10.87 0.84
C LEU A 91 8.66 -11.94 1.75
N PRO A 92 9.40 -12.60 2.67
CA PRO A 92 8.82 -13.61 3.54
C PRO A 92 7.74 -13.02 4.45
N TYR A 93 7.97 -11.86 5.03
CA TYR A 93 7.00 -11.20 5.90
C TYR A 93 5.73 -10.82 5.14
N CYS A 94 5.86 -10.09 4.03
CA CYS A 94 4.70 -9.64 3.27
C CYS A 94 3.94 -10.80 2.63
N ALA A 95 4.64 -11.85 2.16
CA ALA A 95 3.99 -13.04 1.63
C ALA A 95 3.19 -13.80 2.70
N LEU A 96 3.75 -13.93 3.91
CA LEU A 96 3.06 -14.55 5.04
C LEU A 96 1.79 -13.78 5.41
N VAL A 97 1.88 -12.45 5.54
CA VAL A 97 0.74 -11.60 5.86
C VAL A 97 -0.31 -11.62 4.75
N ALA A 98 0.12 -11.55 3.48
CA ALA A 98 -0.78 -11.65 2.32
C ALA A 98 -1.49 -13.00 2.28
N TYR A 99 -0.81 -14.11 2.58
CA TYR A 99 -1.40 -15.44 2.65
C TYR A 99 -2.50 -15.51 3.72
N HIS A 100 -2.21 -15.10 4.95
CA HIS A 100 -3.19 -15.12 6.04
C HIS A 100 -4.32 -14.10 5.85
N SER A 101 -4.14 -13.07 5.05
CA SER A 101 -5.21 -12.14 4.71
C SER A 101 -6.38 -12.80 3.97
N LEU A 102 -6.13 -13.91 3.26
CA LEU A 102 -7.17 -14.67 2.57
C LEU A 102 -8.13 -15.33 3.57
N ASP A 103 -7.59 -15.93 4.63
CA ASP A 103 -8.39 -16.51 5.71
C ASP A 103 -9.19 -15.45 6.45
N PHE A 104 -8.61 -14.26 6.62
CA PHE A 104 -9.28 -13.12 7.22
C PHE A 104 -10.49 -12.64 6.42
N VAL A 105 -10.39 -12.63 5.08
CA VAL A 105 -11.51 -12.32 4.18
C VAL A 105 -12.54 -13.44 4.19
N ALA A 106 -12.10 -14.71 4.07
CA ALA A 106 -12.98 -15.87 4.04
C ALA A 106 -13.81 -15.98 5.32
N SER A 107 -13.19 -15.80 6.48
CA SER A 107 -13.88 -15.80 7.77
C SER A 107 -14.91 -14.68 7.90
N SER A 108 -14.55 -13.47 7.43
CA SER A 108 -15.45 -12.31 7.43
C SER A 108 -16.67 -12.54 6.53
N TYR A 109 -16.46 -13.19 5.39
CA TYR A 109 -17.53 -13.54 4.46
C TYR A 109 -18.45 -14.62 5.05
N ALA A 110 -17.88 -15.70 5.58
CA ALA A 110 -18.62 -16.83 6.16
C ALA A 110 -19.49 -16.42 7.35
N LEU A 111 -18.99 -15.47 8.17
CA LEU A 111 -19.71 -14.92 9.33
C LEU A 111 -20.69 -13.81 8.96
N ALA A 112 -20.80 -13.43 7.67
CA ALA A 112 -21.55 -12.26 7.22
C ALA A 112 -21.26 -11.01 8.09
N GLU A 113 -19.98 -10.78 8.38
CA GLU A 113 -19.52 -9.78 9.34
C GLU A 113 -20.05 -8.38 9.01
N GLN A 114 -20.59 -7.74 10.06
CA GLN A 114 -21.12 -6.38 9.99
C GLN A 114 -20.34 -5.49 10.96
N SER A 115 -20.61 -4.19 10.89
CA SER A 115 -20.10 -3.23 11.87
C SER A 115 -20.55 -3.60 13.29
N ASP A 116 -19.70 -3.33 14.28
CA ASP A 116 -20.03 -3.45 15.71
C ASP A 116 -21.11 -2.42 16.12
N SER A 117 -21.28 -1.37 15.32
CA SER A 117 -22.37 -0.41 15.49
C SER A 117 -23.66 -0.94 14.88
N THR A 118 -24.77 -0.83 15.60
CA THR A 118 -26.13 -1.24 15.16
C THR A 118 -26.59 -0.51 13.90
N VAL A 119 -26.02 0.66 13.61
CA VAL A 119 -26.35 1.53 12.47
C VAL A 119 -25.19 1.64 11.45
N GLY A 120 -24.15 0.85 11.59
CA GLY A 120 -22.96 0.89 10.74
C GLY A 120 -23.14 0.24 9.38
N LEU A 121 -22.04 0.14 8.63
CA LEU A 121 -22.01 -0.48 7.31
C LEU A 121 -22.02 -2.01 7.42
N ARG A 122 -22.65 -2.62 6.42
CA ARG A 122 -22.65 -4.07 6.23
C ARG A 122 -21.53 -4.46 5.28
N PHE A 123 -21.28 -5.76 5.14
CA PHE A 123 -20.32 -6.31 4.16
C PHE A 123 -18.86 -5.94 4.44
N ARG A 124 -18.42 -6.07 5.69
CA ARG A 124 -17.00 -5.83 6.06
C ARG A 124 -16.01 -6.69 5.25
N TRP A 125 -16.42 -7.84 4.75
CA TRP A 125 -15.61 -8.69 3.89
C TRP A 125 -15.12 -7.97 2.63
N LEU A 126 -15.89 -6.99 2.10
CA LEU A 126 -15.52 -6.27 0.88
C LEU A 126 -14.26 -5.43 1.10
N ILE A 127 -14.23 -4.62 2.15
CA ILE A 127 -13.04 -3.80 2.44
C ILE A 127 -11.83 -4.65 2.85
N LYS A 128 -12.06 -5.75 3.57
CA LYS A 128 -11.01 -6.74 3.87
C LYS A 128 -10.46 -7.38 2.60
N GLY A 129 -11.32 -7.66 1.60
CA GLY A 129 -10.92 -8.15 0.29
C GLY A 129 -10.04 -7.15 -0.48
N ILE A 130 -10.40 -5.88 -0.48
CA ILE A 130 -9.59 -4.81 -1.08
C ILE A 130 -8.24 -4.70 -0.36
N TYR A 131 -8.24 -4.76 0.97
CA TYR A 131 -7.01 -4.75 1.77
C TYR A 131 -6.11 -5.96 1.45
N ALA A 132 -6.69 -7.16 1.37
CA ALA A 132 -5.95 -8.36 0.98
C ALA A 132 -5.37 -8.25 -0.44
N ALA A 133 -6.15 -7.73 -1.40
CA ALA A 133 -5.64 -7.44 -2.75
C ALA A 133 -4.46 -6.46 -2.71
N GLY A 134 -4.54 -5.40 -1.89
CA GLY A 134 -3.44 -4.46 -1.67
C GLY A 134 -2.16 -5.13 -1.15
N LEU A 135 -2.28 -6.04 -0.19
CA LEU A 135 -1.13 -6.82 0.32
C LEU A 135 -0.47 -7.67 -0.78
N TRP A 136 -1.24 -8.29 -1.66
CA TRP A 136 -0.69 -9.01 -2.82
C TRP A 136 -0.02 -8.07 -3.82
N LEU A 137 -0.53 -6.84 -3.99
CA LEU A 137 0.15 -5.81 -4.81
C LEU A 137 1.50 -5.41 -4.19
N VAL A 138 1.61 -5.36 -2.85
CA VAL A 138 2.90 -5.14 -2.17
C VAL A 138 3.88 -6.27 -2.49
N VAL A 139 3.45 -7.53 -2.40
CA VAL A 139 4.29 -8.68 -2.75
C VAL A 139 4.78 -8.58 -4.21
N LEU A 140 3.89 -8.22 -5.14
CA LEU A 140 4.26 -8.00 -6.54
C LEU A 140 5.22 -6.81 -6.71
N GLY A 141 5.06 -5.75 -5.92
CA GLY A 141 5.99 -4.61 -5.88
C GLY A 141 7.39 -5.04 -5.45
N ILE A 142 7.48 -5.79 -4.34
CA ILE A 142 8.76 -6.33 -3.83
C ILE A 142 9.41 -7.25 -4.88
N LEU A 143 8.66 -8.15 -5.49
CA LEU A 143 9.17 -9.03 -6.56
C LEU A 143 9.68 -8.24 -7.76
N SER A 144 8.99 -7.16 -8.13
CA SER A 144 9.42 -6.28 -9.22
C SER A 144 10.75 -5.60 -8.91
N VAL A 145 10.91 -5.03 -7.70
CA VAL A 145 12.17 -4.41 -7.26
C VAL A 145 13.29 -5.46 -7.18
N LEU A 146 13.00 -6.61 -6.59
CA LEU A 146 13.97 -7.71 -6.49
C LEU A 146 14.47 -8.15 -7.87
N ALA A 147 13.58 -8.30 -8.86
CA ALA A 147 13.96 -8.63 -10.23
C ALA A 147 14.87 -7.56 -10.84
N ARG A 148 14.57 -6.26 -10.65
CA ARG A 148 15.40 -5.15 -11.13
C ARG A 148 16.79 -5.16 -10.47
N VAL A 149 16.86 -5.37 -9.16
CA VAL A 149 18.11 -5.47 -8.40
C VAL A 149 18.97 -6.63 -8.90
N ILE A 150 18.37 -7.81 -9.15
CA ILE A 150 19.09 -8.97 -9.68
C ILE A 150 19.66 -8.67 -11.08
N VAL A 151 18.84 -8.07 -11.97
CA VAL A 151 19.29 -7.71 -13.33
C VAL A 151 20.40 -6.66 -13.29
N PHE A 152 20.33 -5.69 -12.37
CA PHE A 152 21.39 -4.70 -12.18
C PHE A 152 22.70 -5.34 -11.68
N LEU A 153 22.65 -6.18 -10.66
CA LEU A 153 23.83 -6.76 -10.02
C LEU A 153 24.54 -7.81 -10.90
N PHE A 154 23.77 -8.64 -11.63
CA PHE A 154 24.28 -9.80 -12.35
C PHE A 154 24.10 -9.69 -13.87
N GLY A 155 23.20 -8.84 -14.36
CA GLY A 155 22.92 -8.70 -15.81
C GLY A 155 23.76 -7.65 -16.53
N GLY A 156 24.64 -6.92 -15.82
CA GLY A 156 25.52 -5.89 -16.41
C GLY A 156 24.79 -4.68 -17.01
N ARG A 157 23.52 -4.46 -16.64
CA ARG A 157 22.72 -3.31 -17.05
C ARG A 157 22.91 -2.14 -16.09
N SER A 158 22.74 -0.90 -16.60
CA SER A 158 22.77 0.30 -15.76
C SER A 158 21.49 0.43 -14.92
N GLU A 159 21.55 1.24 -13.85
CA GLU A 159 20.40 1.56 -12.99
C GLU A 159 19.25 2.20 -13.78
N GLU A 160 19.56 3.06 -14.74
CA GLU A 160 18.60 3.72 -15.63
C GLU A 160 17.89 2.72 -16.55
N GLU A 161 18.64 1.78 -17.15
CA GLU A 161 18.07 0.75 -18.04
C GLU A 161 17.06 -0.16 -17.34
N VAL A 162 17.27 -0.46 -16.05
CA VAL A 162 16.38 -1.29 -15.27
C VAL A 162 15.34 -0.47 -14.47
N ASN A 163 15.41 0.86 -14.57
CA ASN A 163 14.57 1.79 -13.81
C ASN A 163 14.57 1.44 -12.30
N LEU A 164 15.78 1.31 -11.73
CA LEU A 164 15.98 0.94 -10.34
C LEU A 164 16.13 2.21 -9.49
N GLN A 165 15.16 2.45 -8.63
CA GLN A 165 15.14 3.58 -7.70
C GLN A 165 15.34 3.04 -6.28
N ILE A 166 16.55 3.20 -5.73
CA ILE A 166 16.89 2.79 -4.35
C ILE A 166 17.78 3.86 -3.69
N GLY A 167 17.41 4.22 -2.45
CA GLY A 167 18.10 5.28 -1.71
C GLY A 167 17.96 6.66 -2.34
N HIS A 168 18.54 7.68 -1.70
CA HIS A 168 18.67 9.02 -2.31
C HIS A 168 19.92 9.03 -3.20
N THR A 169 19.77 9.53 -4.42
CA THR A 169 20.91 9.82 -5.32
C THR A 169 21.37 11.24 -5.01
N GLU A 170 22.71 11.48 -4.97
CA GLU A 170 23.29 12.82 -4.71
C GLU A 170 22.86 13.91 -5.70
N ALA A 171 22.12 13.57 -6.74
CA ALA A 171 21.62 14.48 -7.76
C ALA A 171 20.32 15.23 -7.36
N GLU A 172 19.72 14.94 -6.20
CA GLU A 172 18.46 15.56 -5.72
C GLU A 172 18.65 16.53 -4.54
N VAL A 173 19.88 16.94 -4.24
CA VAL A 173 20.20 17.96 -3.21
C VAL A 173 20.53 19.31 -3.85
#